data_d3ac15eb5872e45fa5689e20f3963cae
#
_entry.id   d3ac15eb5872e45fa5689e20f3963cae
#
_cell.length_a   1.000
_cell.length_b   1.000
_cell.length_c   1.000
_cell.angle_alpha   90.00
_cell.angle_beta   90.00
_cell.angle_gamma   90.00
#
_symmetry.space_group_name_H-M   'P 1'
#
loop_
_entity.id
_entity.type
_entity.pdbx_description
1 polymer ?
#
loop_
_entity_poly.entity_id
_entity_poly.type
_entity_poly.pdbx_seq_one_letter_code
_entity_poly.pdbx_strand_id
1 'polypeptide(L)'
;MLSRLTPVGRLSITLAIVLGLFGGYKFLESKGLFGSRSTSESTVINKIDLPDAPKNASSSVATIPLPSNRPANVGTPEVRWLLWAWNAQMGALLANGGGQTTEGSIMASKKVNLKISRQDDVSQMQANLIKLAQEYKANPSNATGGAHFVTIMGDGAAAFLAGVNPQLEKLGADYRAQIIYTCGRSLGEDKFMGPAAWKQNPQLAKGGVCTAVLRDGDWNIVIKWCSDNGIPVNADETTYDPDAMNFIAADTYLDASEKYINGYTEERDEVKAGKRTGSRKKITVTAVTTWTPGDVMVAQKKGGLVSIVSTKEYRSQMPCVLIGIKKWMEDNRSTVENMIQAIGMGGDQVKSFSPCLKKAAEISAAVYKEENADYWEKYYTGTVESDKQGIPVELGGSRVNNLADNLEMFGINTGSTNIVKIVYTTFGDIVKKLYPKLVPSYPAADDVINVSFLRNVASKAGGNIASADETKFNADDNIRQTVSKKSWSIEFDNGKSTFTPSATSALNRLFEDLVIASSLKVEVHGHTDNVGNFDENMKLSERRAFAIKDWLEKKSATNFPEGRISIKAHGSSNPAVPNETAEGRAKNRRVEIIMGN
;
A
#
# COMPACT_ATOMS: atom_id res chain seq x y z
N MET A 1 14.64 -27.28 -35.43
CA MET A 1 14.03 -26.15 -36.16
C MET A 1 14.18 -24.79 -35.45
N LEU A 2 14.33 -24.74 -34.15
CA LEU A 2 14.48 -23.48 -33.35
C LEU A 2 15.85 -22.77 -33.48
N SER A 3 16.87 -23.41 -34.01
CA SER A 3 18.23 -22.85 -34.12
C SER A 3 18.45 -21.83 -35.25
N ARG A 4 17.45 -21.62 -36.11
CA ARG A 4 17.53 -20.71 -37.27
C ARG A 4 16.74 -19.41 -37.13
N LEU A 5 16.15 -19.15 -35.96
CA LEU A 5 15.36 -17.94 -35.70
C LEU A 5 16.25 -16.83 -35.13
N THR A 6 16.03 -15.62 -35.65
CA THR A 6 16.66 -14.41 -35.11
C THR A 6 16.26 -14.19 -33.64
N PRO A 7 17.03 -13.46 -32.84
CA PRO A 7 16.67 -13.13 -31.45
C PRO A 7 15.25 -12.54 -31.33
N VAL A 8 14.86 -11.69 -32.26
CA VAL A 8 13.51 -11.09 -32.34
C VAL A 8 12.46 -12.17 -32.63
N GLY A 9 12.74 -13.11 -33.54
CA GLY A 9 11.80 -14.21 -33.84
C GLY A 9 11.61 -15.18 -32.65
N ARG A 10 12.65 -15.39 -31.83
CA ARG A 10 12.55 -16.17 -30.59
C ARG A 10 11.72 -15.44 -29.53
N LEU A 11 11.93 -14.13 -29.39
CA LEU A 11 11.15 -13.29 -28.47
C LEU A 11 9.66 -13.28 -28.85
N SER A 12 9.35 -13.12 -30.14
CA SER A 12 7.99 -13.12 -30.66
C SER A 12 7.29 -14.47 -30.43
N ILE A 13 8.02 -15.59 -30.55
CA ILE A 13 7.47 -16.93 -30.28
C ILE A 13 7.26 -17.13 -28.77
N THR A 14 8.17 -16.65 -27.92
CA THR A 14 8.00 -16.74 -26.47
C THR A 14 6.83 -15.88 -26.02
N LEU A 15 6.69 -14.69 -26.56
CA LEU A 15 5.55 -13.81 -26.29
C LEU A 15 4.23 -14.44 -26.77
N ALA A 16 4.21 -15.02 -27.98
CA ALA A 16 3.05 -15.72 -28.51
C ALA A 16 2.67 -16.97 -27.69
N ILE A 17 3.67 -17.67 -27.13
CA ILE A 17 3.42 -18.81 -26.22
C ILE A 17 2.85 -18.31 -24.88
N VAL A 18 3.37 -17.23 -24.30
CA VAL A 18 2.85 -16.65 -23.05
C VAL A 18 1.44 -16.11 -23.26
N LEU A 19 1.19 -15.38 -24.34
CA LEU A 19 -0.15 -14.90 -24.70
C LEU A 19 -1.10 -16.05 -25.05
N GLY A 20 -0.61 -17.09 -25.72
CA GLY A 20 -1.36 -18.30 -26.02
C GLY A 20 -1.71 -19.12 -24.76
N LEU A 21 -0.81 -19.20 -23.79
CA LEU A 21 -1.05 -19.84 -22.50
C LEU A 21 -2.04 -19.02 -21.66
N PHE A 22 -1.92 -17.69 -21.66
CA PHE A 22 -2.84 -16.80 -20.96
C PHE A 22 -4.22 -16.78 -21.64
N GLY A 23 -4.28 -16.66 -22.97
CA GLY A 23 -5.51 -16.77 -23.74
C GLY A 23 -6.15 -18.16 -23.66
N GLY A 24 -5.34 -19.22 -23.68
CA GLY A 24 -5.76 -20.60 -23.45
C GLY A 24 -6.31 -20.82 -22.04
N TYR A 25 -5.65 -20.25 -21.03
CA TYR A 25 -6.13 -20.26 -19.64
C TYR A 25 -7.48 -19.52 -19.51
N LYS A 26 -7.59 -18.31 -20.03
CA LYS A 26 -8.84 -17.53 -20.06
C LYS A 26 -9.96 -18.26 -20.85
N PHE A 27 -9.62 -18.90 -21.95
CA PHE A 27 -10.58 -19.68 -22.75
C PHE A 27 -11.04 -20.94 -22.00
N LEU A 28 -10.13 -21.69 -21.38
CA LEU A 28 -10.46 -22.88 -20.58
C LEU A 28 -11.23 -22.51 -19.30
N GLU A 29 -10.91 -21.37 -18.69
CA GLU A 29 -11.65 -20.78 -17.58
C GLU A 29 -13.09 -20.42 -18.00
N SER A 30 -13.24 -19.76 -19.16
CA SER A 30 -14.56 -19.41 -19.72
C SER A 30 -15.42 -20.62 -20.11
N LYS A 31 -14.79 -21.77 -20.40
CA LYS A 31 -15.46 -23.02 -20.74
C LYS A 31 -15.71 -23.95 -19.54
N GLY A 32 -15.30 -23.55 -18.33
CA GLY A 32 -15.56 -24.35 -17.13
C GLY A 32 -14.82 -25.71 -17.05
N LEU A 33 -13.74 -25.87 -17.81
CA LEU A 33 -13.00 -27.15 -17.94
C LEU A 33 -12.03 -27.44 -16.81
N PHE A 34 -11.84 -26.50 -15.86
CA PHE A 34 -11.16 -26.79 -14.60
C PHE A 34 -12.19 -27.10 -13.52
N GLY A 35 -12.10 -28.32 -12.99
CA GLY A 35 -13.05 -29.00 -12.13
C GLY A 35 -13.73 -28.19 -11.03
N SER A 36 -14.84 -28.74 -10.58
CA SER A 36 -15.86 -28.21 -9.65
C SER A 36 -15.51 -26.89 -8.95
N ARG A 37 -16.18 -25.82 -9.38
CA ARG A 37 -16.20 -24.53 -8.70
C ARG A 37 -16.67 -24.72 -7.26
N SER A 38 -15.74 -24.80 -6.32
CA SER A 38 -16.11 -24.57 -4.94
C SER A 38 -16.56 -23.11 -4.87
N THR A 39 -17.82 -22.86 -4.57
CA THR A 39 -18.28 -21.54 -4.15
C THR A 39 -17.46 -21.14 -2.95
N SER A 40 -16.60 -20.13 -3.11
CA SER A 40 -15.88 -19.59 -1.96
C SER A 40 -16.87 -18.86 -1.07
N GLU A 41 -16.90 -19.18 0.21
CA GLU A 41 -17.63 -18.36 1.19
C GLU A 41 -17.01 -16.97 1.20
N SER A 42 -17.86 -15.94 1.31
CA SER A 42 -17.38 -14.57 1.53
C SER A 42 -16.55 -14.53 2.80
N THR A 43 -15.31 -14.10 2.68
CA THR A 43 -14.34 -14.23 3.75
C THR A 43 -14.29 -12.95 4.56
N VAL A 44 -14.55 -13.06 5.87
CA VAL A 44 -14.19 -12.00 6.82
C VAL A 44 -12.67 -12.03 6.97
N ILE A 45 -12.01 -10.98 6.53
CA ILE A 45 -10.57 -10.82 6.69
C ILE A 45 -10.32 -10.26 8.09
N ASN A 46 -9.46 -10.93 8.85
CA ASN A 46 -9.04 -10.37 10.13
C ASN A 46 -8.27 -9.07 9.88
N LYS A 47 -8.57 -8.09 10.71
CA LYS A 47 -8.05 -6.72 10.64
C LYS A 47 -6.54 -6.66 10.32
N ILE A 48 -6.16 -5.64 9.59
CA ILE A 48 -4.84 -5.42 9.03
C ILE A 48 -4.34 -4.04 9.44
N ASP A 49 -3.10 -3.92 9.77
CA ASP A 49 -2.50 -2.73 10.40
C ASP A 49 -1.07 -2.40 9.98
N LEU A 50 -0.70 -1.12 9.82
CA LEU A 50 0.59 -0.61 9.33
C LEU A 50 1.11 0.63 10.11
N PRO A 51 2.42 0.78 10.31
CA PRO A 51 3.05 1.86 11.08
C PRO A 51 3.06 3.26 10.45
N ASP A 52 3.39 4.25 11.26
CA ASP A 52 3.57 5.64 10.82
C ASP A 52 4.74 5.82 9.87
N ALA A 53 4.47 6.51 8.80
CA ALA A 53 5.50 7.01 7.92
C ALA A 53 6.17 8.26 8.55
N PRO A 54 7.51 8.36 8.54
CA PRO A 54 8.26 9.43 9.20
C PRO A 54 7.94 10.83 8.66
N LYS A 55 8.14 11.84 9.50
CA LYS A 55 7.79 13.24 9.28
C LYS A 55 8.99 14.13 9.01
N ASN A 56 8.74 15.33 8.49
CA ASN A 56 9.73 16.22 7.93
C ASN A 56 10.66 16.87 8.93
N ALA A 57 11.87 16.93 8.56
CA ALA A 57 12.74 17.92 9.04
C ALA A 57 13.17 18.78 7.86
N SER A 58 13.64 19.86 7.98
CA SER A 58 14.40 20.62 8.88
C SER A 58 14.93 21.89 8.19
N SER A 59 15.22 22.84 8.99
CA SER A 59 15.99 24.06 8.71
C SER A 59 17.46 23.86 8.25
N SER A 60 17.92 22.63 8.01
CA SER A 60 19.33 22.32 7.69
C SER A 60 19.60 21.83 6.25
N VAL A 61 18.56 21.76 5.39
CA VAL A 61 18.76 21.32 4.00
C VAL A 61 19.34 22.47 3.17
N ALA A 62 20.53 22.30 2.63
CA ALA A 62 21.12 23.26 1.70
C ALA A 62 20.38 23.23 0.35
N THR A 63 20.09 24.41 -0.20
CA THR A 63 19.48 24.53 -1.54
C THR A 63 20.46 24.04 -2.60
N ILE A 64 19.97 23.21 -3.51
CA ILE A 64 20.71 22.77 -4.70
C ILE A 64 20.12 23.51 -5.91
N PRO A 65 20.95 23.97 -6.88
CA PRO A 65 20.44 24.59 -8.10
C PRO A 65 19.49 23.68 -8.85
N LEU A 66 18.45 24.27 -9.46
CA LEU A 66 17.49 23.52 -10.27
C LEU A 66 18.19 22.91 -11.50
N PRO A 67 17.82 21.67 -11.89
CA PRO A 67 18.37 21.02 -13.06
C PRO A 67 17.95 21.74 -14.35
N SER A 68 18.81 21.70 -15.36
CA SER A 68 18.47 22.18 -16.70
C SER A 68 17.57 21.16 -17.43
N ASN A 69 17.05 21.53 -18.59
CA ASN A 69 16.30 20.59 -19.44
C ASN A 69 17.21 19.90 -20.48
N ARG A 70 18.53 20.15 -20.48
CA ARG A 70 19.47 19.57 -21.44
C ARG A 70 20.00 18.23 -20.92
N PRO A 71 20.01 17.17 -21.75
CA PRO A 71 20.61 15.89 -21.35
C PRO A 71 22.09 16.07 -20.96
N ALA A 72 22.48 15.42 -19.86
CA ALA A 72 23.87 15.39 -19.41
C ALA A 72 24.65 14.25 -20.08
N ASN A 73 25.89 14.51 -20.43
CA ASN A 73 26.84 13.44 -20.76
C ASN A 73 27.53 12.96 -19.48
N VAL A 74 27.04 11.91 -18.90
CA VAL A 74 27.54 11.38 -17.61
C VAL A 74 28.71 10.42 -17.77
N GLY A 75 28.89 9.85 -18.95
CA GLY A 75 30.01 8.93 -19.28
C GLY A 75 29.93 7.56 -18.59
N THR A 76 28.78 7.20 -18.00
CA THR A 76 28.52 5.90 -17.35
C THR A 76 27.44 5.13 -18.10
N PRO A 77 27.38 3.79 -17.99
CA PRO A 77 26.31 2.99 -18.59
C PRO A 77 24.92 3.47 -18.16
N GLU A 78 23.96 3.38 -19.09
CA GLU A 78 22.57 3.79 -18.84
C GLU A 78 21.89 2.83 -17.86
N VAL A 79 21.33 3.39 -16.80
CA VAL A 79 20.40 2.73 -15.88
C VAL A 79 18.98 3.03 -16.33
N ARG A 80 18.13 2.01 -16.49
CA ARG A 80 16.74 2.16 -16.95
C ARG A 80 15.77 1.85 -15.83
N TRP A 81 14.83 2.76 -15.60
CA TRP A 81 13.82 2.65 -14.56
C TRP A 81 12.43 2.87 -15.15
N LEU A 82 11.52 1.94 -14.90
CA LEU A 82 10.11 2.04 -15.24
C LEU A 82 9.28 2.41 -14.00
N LEU A 83 8.38 3.37 -14.16
CA LEU A 83 7.55 3.88 -13.09
C LEU A 83 6.15 4.26 -13.59
N TRP A 84 5.19 4.34 -12.67
CA TRP A 84 3.84 4.81 -12.93
C TRP A 84 3.76 6.34 -12.95
N ALA A 85 2.67 6.89 -13.47
CA ALA A 85 2.32 8.30 -13.27
C ALA A 85 1.82 8.47 -11.81
N TRP A 86 2.73 8.87 -10.91
CA TRP A 86 2.44 8.97 -9.49
C TRP A 86 3.30 10.04 -8.80
N ASN A 87 2.64 10.93 -8.03
CA ASN A 87 3.29 12.06 -7.34
C ASN A 87 4.34 11.65 -6.30
N ALA A 88 4.24 10.46 -5.71
CA ALA A 88 5.20 9.96 -4.73
C ALA A 88 6.64 9.85 -5.25
N GLN A 89 6.86 9.99 -6.57
CA GLN A 89 8.17 9.86 -7.23
C GLN A 89 8.81 11.21 -7.61
N MET A 90 8.17 12.33 -7.28
CA MET A 90 8.66 13.68 -7.66
C MET A 90 10.08 13.96 -7.19
N GLY A 91 10.53 13.41 -6.05
CA GLY A 91 11.90 13.53 -5.57
C GLY A 91 12.92 12.90 -6.53
N ALA A 92 12.62 11.72 -7.05
CA ALA A 92 13.44 11.03 -8.03
C ALA A 92 13.48 11.75 -9.39
N LEU A 93 12.32 12.26 -9.83
CA LEU A 93 12.19 13.03 -11.07
C LEU A 93 12.99 14.34 -11.00
N LEU A 94 12.90 15.07 -9.89
CA LEU A 94 13.72 16.27 -9.66
C LEU A 94 15.21 15.93 -9.64
N ALA A 95 15.58 14.87 -8.92
CA ALA A 95 16.98 14.44 -8.84
C ALA A 95 17.57 14.10 -10.21
N ASN A 96 16.76 13.58 -11.13
CA ASN A 96 17.18 13.25 -12.50
C ASN A 96 17.12 14.45 -13.46
N GLY A 97 16.24 15.41 -13.18
CA GLY A 97 16.01 16.60 -13.99
C GLY A 97 15.11 16.38 -15.21
N GLY A 98 14.67 15.16 -15.46
CA GLY A 98 13.82 14.79 -16.59
C GLY A 98 13.69 13.28 -16.77
N GLY A 99 13.14 12.83 -17.90
CA GLY A 99 13.13 11.41 -18.27
C GLY A 99 14.52 10.85 -18.56
N GLN A 100 15.50 11.71 -18.86
CA GLN A 100 16.92 11.39 -18.96
C GLN A 100 17.66 12.27 -17.96
N THR A 101 18.79 11.79 -17.42
CA THR A 101 19.67 12.61 -16.56
C THR A 101 20.06 13.90 -17.28
N THR A 102 19.86 15.05 -16.62
CA THR A 102 20.11 16.36 -17.22
C THR A 102 21.30 17.08 -16.60
N GLU A 103 21.84 18.08 -17.30
CA GLU A 103 22.91 18.95 -16.79
C GLU A 103 22.47 19.68 -15.52
N GLY A 104 23.37 19.70 -14.53
CA GLY A 104 23.10 20.31 -13.23
C GLY A 104 22.18 19.48 -12.31
N SER A 105 21.69 18.33 -12.75
CA SER A 105 20.88 17.45 -11.92
C SER A 105 21.71 16.76 -10.83
N ILE A 106 21.03 16.33 -9.76
CA ILE A 106 21.67 15.60 -8.66
C ILE A 106 22.23 14.26 -9.17
N MET A 107 21.48 13.55 -10.05
CA MET A 107 21.95 12.30 -10.68
C MET A 107 23.24 12.50 -11.46
N ALA A 108 23.33 13.57 -12.27
CA ALA A 108 24.57 13.89 -13.00
C ALA A 108 25.74 14.15 -12.05
N SER A 109 25.54 14.89 -10.95
CA SER A 109 26.57 15.15 -9.94
C SER A 109 27.08 13.86 -9.26
N LYS A 110 26.22 12.85 -9.15
CA LYS A 110 26.52 11.52 -8.62
C LYS A 110 27.01 10.53 -9.68
N LYS A 111 27.22 10.99 -10.91
CA LYS A 111 27.65 10.15 -12.05
C LYS A 111 26.70 8.98 -12.33
N VAL A 112 25.40 9.21 -12.21
CA VAL A 112 24.35 8.24 -12.55
C VAL A 112 23.68 8.68 -13.85
N ASN A 113 23.79 7.87 -14.90
CA ASN A 113 23.12 8.07 -16.17
C ASN A 113 21.78 7.33 -16.14
N LEU A 114 20.72 8.00 -15.69
CA LEU A 114 19.43 7.39 -15.43
C LEU A 114 18.39 7.78 -16.50
N LYS A 115 17.77 6.77 -17.08
CA LYS A 115 16.62 6.91 -17.96
C LYS A 115 15.36 6.42 -17.26
N ILE A 116 14.43 7.33 -17.06
CA ILE A 116 13.12 7.10 -16.47
C ILE A 116 12.08 7.06 -17.59
N SER A 117 11.21 6.05 -17.56
CA SER A 117 10.12 5.92 -18.52
C SER A 117 8.83 5.49 -17.79
N ARG A 118 7.70 6.07 -18.18
CA ARG A 118 6.39 5.64 -17.70
C ARG A 118 6.05 4.26 -18.23
N GLN A 119 5.55 3.40 -17.34
CA GLN A 119 4.95 2.11 -17.66
C GLN A 119 3.88 1.78 -16.61
N ASP A 120 2.62 1.78 -16.99
CA ASP A 120 1.49 1.55 -16.07
C ASP A 120 1.04 0.08 -16.04
N ASP A 121 1.56 -0.76 -16.94
CA ASP A 121 1.27 -2.20 -16.97
C ASP A 121 2.28 -2.99 -16.14
N VAL A 122 1.80 -3.56 -15.02
CA VAL A 122 2.58 -4.36 -14.08
C VAL A 122 3.22 -5.58 -14.78
N SER A 123 2.52 -6.22 -15.71
CA SER A 123 3.04 -7.38 -16.45
C SER A 123 4.21 -6.98 -17.35
N GLN A 124 4.16 -5.79 -17.96
CA GLN A 124 5.27 -5.23 -18.73
C GLN A 124 6.45 -4.87 -17.83
N MET A 125 6.22 -4.35 -16.62
CA MET A 125 7.29 -4.13 -15.65
C MET A 125 8.02 -5.42 -15.30
N GLN A 126 7.26 -6.50 -15.00
CA GLN A 126 7.82 -7.83 -14.75
C GLN A 126 8.61 -8.37 -15.95
N ALA A 127 8.04 -8.29 -17.15
CA ALA A 127 8.69 -8.74 -18.39
C ALA A 127 10.01 -7.99 -18.66
N ASN A 128 10.06 -6.69 -18.36
CA ASN A 128 11.28 -5.89 -18.54
C ASN A 128 12.38 -6.24 -17.52
N LEU A 129 12.04 -6.56 -16.26
CA LEU A 129 13.01 -7.09 -15.30
C LEU A 129 13.57 -8.44 -15.76
N ILE A 130 12.71 -9.36 -16.23
CA ILE A 130 13.12 -10.67 -16.73
C ILE A 130 14.01 -10.51 -17.96
N LYS A 131 13.65 -9.63 -18.88
CA LYS A 131 14.44 -9.34 -20.10
C LYS A 131 15.85 -8.88 -19.75
N LEU A 132 15.97 -7.91 -18.83
CA LEU A 132 17.29 -7.45 -18.39
C LEU A 132 18.10 -8.59 -17.77
N ALA A 133 17.49 -9.37 -16.88
CA ALA A 133 18.17 -10.48 -16.19
C ALA A 133 18.69 -11.52 -17.18
N GLN A 134 17.93 -11.85 -18.22
CA GLN A 134 18.32 -12.79 -19.27
C GLN A 134 19.50 -12.24 -20.08
N GLU A 135 19.43 -10.97 -20.52
CA GLU A 135 20.52 -10.34 -21.28
C GLU A 135 21.77 -10.20 -20.41
N TYR A 136 21.63 -9.79 -19.14
CA TYR A 136 22.74 -9.62 -18.22
C TYR A 136 23.42 -10.96 -17.90
N LYS A 137 22.66 -12.04 -17.75
CA LYS A 137 23.24 -13.39 -17.60
C LYS A 137 24.00 -13.84 -18.83
N ALA A 138 23.50 -13.52 -20.03
CA ALA A 138 24.14 -13.90 -21.29
C ALA A 138 25.41 -13.08 -21.55
N ASN A 139 25.35 -11.76 -21.32
CA ASN A 139 26.47 -10.83 -21.50
C ASN A 139 26.31 -9.59 -20.62
N PRO A 140 26.94 -9.55 -19.42
CA PRO A 140 26.85 -8.42 -18.50
C PRO A 140 27.27 -7.06 -19.11
N SER A 141 28.19 -7.08 -20.05
CA SER A 141 28.71 -5.86 -20.68
C SER A 141 27.83 -5.29 -21.78
N ASN A 142 26.79 -6.03 -22.21
CA ASN A 142 25.92 -5.65 -23.33
C ASN A 142 24.42 -5.93 -23.06
N ALA A 143 23.97 -5.74 -21.83
CA ALA A 143 22.56 -5.86 -21.46
C ALA A 143 21.82 -4.54 -21.73
N THR A 144 21.42 -4.33 -22.99
CA THR A 144 20.82 -3.06 -23.46
C THR A 144 19.30 -3.04 -23.40
N GLY A 145 18.66 -4.19 -23.20
CA GLY A 145 17.19 -4.32 -23.11
C GLY A 145 16.67 -4.37 -21.69
N GLY A 146 15.35 -4.29 -21.55
CA GLY A 146 14.65 -4.37 -20.27
C GLY A 146 14.89 -3.19 -19.33
N ALA A 147 14.58 -3.38 -18.05
CA ALA A 147 14.70 -2.36 -17.00
C ALA A 147 15.50 -2.89 -15.81
N HIS A 148 16.36 -2.03 -15.25
CA HIS A 148 17.13 -2.32 -14.02
C HIS A 148 16.27 -2.18 -12.78
N PHE A 149 15.35 -1.22 -12.81
CA PHE A 149 14.46 -0.89 -11.71
C PHE A 149 13.02 -0.71 -12.17
N VAL A 150 12.12 -1.02 -11.26
CA VAL A 150 10.72 -0.65 -11.35
C VAL A 150 10.27 -0.07 -10.01
N THR A 151 9.26 0.80 -10.02
CA THR A 151 8.54 1.19 -8.81
C THR A 151 7.11 0.71 -8.86
N ILE A 152 6.65 0.22 -7.71
CA ILE A 152 5.26 -0.20 -7.50
C ILE A 152 4.77 0.24 -6.12
N MET A 153 3.48 0.09 -5.87
CA MET A 153 2.88 0.25 -4.56
C MET A 153 3.34 -0.86 -3.62
N GLY A 154 3.78 -0.51 -2.40
CA GLY A 154 4.42 -1.47 -1.49
C GLY A 154 3.50 -2.56 -0.98
N ASP A 155 2.21 -2.29 -0.85
CA ASP A 155 1.20 -3.29 -0.49
C ASP A 155 0.85 -4.26 -1.64
N GLY A 156 1.15 -3.90 -2.90
CA GLY A 156 1.14 -4.79 -4.06
C GLY A 156 2.43 -5.61 -4.24
N ALA A 157 3.51 -5.29 -3.49
CA ALA A 157 4.85 -5.84 -3.74
C ALA A 157 4.94 -7.36 -3.57
N ALA A 158 4.21 -7.95 -2.63
CA ALA A 158 4.23 -9.40 -2.42
C ALA A 158 3.65 -10.16 -3.63
N ALA A 159 2.53 -9.69 -4.17
CA ALA A 159 1.93 -10.26 -5.38
C ALA A 159 2.84 -10.04 -6.61
N PHE A 160 3.43 -8.85 -6.75
CA PHE A 160 4.37 -8.55 -7.83
C PHE A 160 5.59 -9.49 -7.80
N LEU A 161 6.22 -9.65 -6.63
CA LEU A 161 7.41 -10.49 -6.48
C LEU A 161 7.08 -11.99 -6.58
N ALA A 162 5.87 -12.41 -6.17
CA ALA A 162 5.38 -13.77 -6.41
C ALA A 162 5.24 -14.09 -7.90
N GLY A 163 4.91 -13.11 -8.73
CA GLY A 163 4.82 -13.26 -10.19
C GLY A 163 6.17 -13.29 -10.89
N VAL A 164 7.10 -12.42 -10.52
CA VAL A 164 8.37 -12.23 -11.23
C VAL A 164 9.50 -13.13 -10.73
N ASN A 165 9.66 -13.33 -9.42
CA ASN A 165 10.80 -14.04 -8.84
C ASN A 165 10.90 -15.50 -9.26
N PRO A 166 9.82 -16.29 -9.39
CA PRO A 166 9.94 -17.65 -9.90
C PRO A 166 10.55 -17.75 -11.31
N GLN A 167 10.41 -16.70 -12.13
CA GLN A 167 11.03 -16.65 -13.46
C GLN A 167 12.50 -16.23 -13.37
N LEU A 168 12.81 -15.25 -12.53
CA LEU A 168 14.17 -14.77 -12.31
C LEU A 168 15.05 -15.84 -11.65
N GLU A 169 14.53 -16.59 -10.69
CA GLU A 169 15.24 -17.66 -9.99
C GLU A 169 15.64 -18.83 -10.89
N LYS A 170 14.97 -19.05 -12.02
CA LYS A 170 15.41 -19.99 -13.07
C LYS A 170 16.75 -19.58 -13.68
N LEU A 171 17.11 -18.32 -13.60
CA LEU A 171 18.42 -17.81 -14.04
C LEU A 171 19.48 -17.99 -12.96
N GLY A 172 19.10 -18.13 -11.70
CA GLY A 172 19.93 -18.27 -10.50
C GLY A 172 19.32 -17.50 -9.33
N ALA A 173 19.58 -17.96 -8.09
CA ALA A 173 19.04 -17.31 -6.88
C ALA A 173 19.46 -15.83 -6.75
N ASP A 174 20.61 -15.46 -7.30
CA ASP A 174 21.11 -14.08 -7.28
C ASP A 174 20.37 -13.15 -8.26
N TYR A 175 19.56 -13.69 -9.18
CA TYR A 175 18.74 -12.88 -10.08
C TYR A 175 17.40 -12.47 -9.47
N ARG A 176 17.09 -12.89 -8.25
CA ARG A 176 15.88 -12.48 -7.52
C ARG A 176 15.76 -10.95 -7.49
N ALA A 177 14.56 -10.45 -7.75
CA ALA A 177 14.26 -9.04 -7.58
C ALA A 177 14.06 -8.71 -6.10
N GLN A 178 14.57 -7.56 -5.65
CA GLN A 178 14.55 -7.12 -4.26
C GLN A 178 14.13 -5.66 -4.14
N ILE A 179 13.43 -5.34 -3.04
CA ILE A 179 13.09 -3.98 -2.61
C ILE A 179 14.30 -3.39 -1.90
N ILE A 180 14.73 -2.17 -2.28
CA ILE A 180 15.91 -1.52 -1.72
C ILE A 180 15.68 -0.11 -1.19
N TYR A 181 14.57 0.54 -1.56
CA TYR A 181 14.29 1.94 -1.25
C TYR A 181 12.79 2.25 -1.35
N THR A 182 12.36 3.37 -0.78
CA THR A 182 11.04 3.95 -1.02
C THR A 182 11.18 5.38 -1.53
N CYS A 183 10.63 5.68 -2.72
CA CYS A 183 10.74 7.00 -3.34
C CYS A 183 9.85 8.04 -2.67
N GLY A 184 8.77 7.58 -2.08
CA GLY A 184 7.75 8.38 -1.41
C GLY A 184 6.59 7.49 -0.97
N ARG A 185 5.44 8.09 -0.77
CA ARG A 185 4.20 7.41 -0.38
C ARG A 185 2.98 8.21 -0.77
N SER A 186 1.87 7.54 -0.96
CA SER A 186 0.56 8.16 -0.99
C SER A 186 0.18 8.71 0.40
N LEU A 187 -0.48 9.85 0.43
CA LEU A 187 -1.00 10.49 1.64
C LEU A 187 -2.37 11.14 1.36
N GLY A 188 -3.32 10.32 0.90
CA GLY A 188 -4.65 10.72 0.49
C GLY A 188 -4.89 10.62 -1.02
N GLU A 189 -3.83 10.43 -1.84
CA GLU A 189 -3.95 10.29 -3.29
C GLU A 189 -4.70 9.02 -3.67
N ASP A 190 -4.29 7.89 -3.10
CA ASP A 190 -4.96 6.60 -3.27
C ASP A 190 -6.11 6.48 -2.28
N LYS A 191 -7.28 6.13 -2.76
CA LYS A 191 -8.50 6.13 -1.95
C LYS A 191 -9.58 5.16 -2.41
N PHE A 192 -10.40 4.77 -1.45
CA PHE A 192 -11.68 4.14 -1.68
C PHE A 192 -12.78 5.20 -1.67
N MET A 193 -13.43 5.41 -2.80
CA MET A 193 -14.53 6.35 -2.96
C MET A 193 -15.86 5.60 -3.01
N GLY A 194 -16.82 6.07 -2.22
CA GLY A 194 -18.15 5.47 -2.12
C GLY A 194 -19.22 6.47 -1.69
N PRO A 195 -20.49 6.04 -1.59
CA PRO A 195 -21.58 6.87 -1.09
C PRO A 195 -21.29 7.41 0.32
N ALA A 196 -21.56 8.69 0.57
CA ALA A 196 -21.30 9.34 1.87
C ALA A 196 -21.92 8.62 3.07
N ALA A 197 -23.06 7.91 2.86
CA ALA A 197 -23.70 7.12 3.89
C ALA A 197 -22.81 5.98 4.43
N TRP A 198 -21.90 5.44 3.62
CA TRP A 198 -20.99 4.38 4.05
C TRP A 198 -19.94 4.88 5.05
N LYS A 199 -19.58 6.16 4.97
CA LYS A 199 -18.67 6.79 5.93
C LYS A 199 -19.31 6.94 7.30
N GLN A 200 -20.63 7.17 7.34
CA GLN A 200 -21.39 7.28 8.58
C GLN A 200 -21.77 5.91 9.16
N ASN A 201 -22.15 4.97 8.29
CA ASN A 201 -22.50 3.60 8.66
C ASN A 201 -21.87 2.61 7.66
N PRO A 202 -20.68 2.06 7.97
CA PRO A 202 -19.99 1.12 7.09
C PRO A 202 -20.80 -0.11 6.71
N GLN A 203 -21.72 -0.57 7.55
CA GLN A 203 -22.54 -1.76 7.26
C GLN A 203 -23.46 -1.59 6.04
N LEU A 204 -23.74 -0.35 5.63
CA LEU A 204 -24.50 -0.05 4.41
C LEU A 204 -23.70 -0.39 3.12
N ALA A 205 -22.42 -0.65 3.23
CA ALA A 205 -21.58 -1.07 2.09
C ALA A 205 -21.76 -2.56 1.74
N LYS A 206 -22.45 -3.35 2.55
CA LYS A 206 -22.82 -4.74 2.19
C LYS A 206 -23.68 -4.75 0.93
N GLY A 207 -23.37 -5.66 0.02
CA GLY A 207 -23.98 -5.69 -1.31
C GLY A 207 -23.44 -4.62 -2.27
N GLY A 208 -22.57 -3.72 -1.80
CA GLY A 208 -21.91 -2.74 -2.65
C GLY A 208 -21.01 -3.39 -3.70
N VAL A 209 -20.83 -2.69 -4.82
CA VAL A 209 -20.03 -3.14 -5.97
C VAL A 209 -18.95 -2.12 -6.24
N CYS A 210 -17.70 -2.46 -5.92
CA CYS A 210 -16.55 -1.61 -6.11
C CYS A 210 -15.77 -2.02 -7.36
N THR A 211 -15.48 -1.09 -8.25
CA THR A 211 -14.53 -1.31 -9.34
C THR A 211 -13.12 -1.00 -8.89
N ALA A 212 -12.17 -1.86 -9.26
CA ALA A 212 -10.79 -1.78 -8.80
C ALA A 212 -9.83 -2.50 -9.76
N VAL A 213 -8.57 -2.11 -9.77
CA VAL A 213 -7.48 -2.97 -10.25
C VAL A 213 -7.24 -4.02 -9.16
N LEU A 214 -7.73 -5.23 -9.39
CA LEU A 214 -7.76 -6.25 -8.35
C LEU A 214 -6.36 -6.72 -7.96
N ARG A 215 -6.16 -6.95 -6.66
CA ARG A 215 -4.90 -7.45 -6.07
C ARG A 215 -3.75 -6.44 -6.10
N ASP A 216 -4.05 -5.20 -6.46
CA ASP A 216 -3.14 -4.06 -6.44
C ASP A 216 -3.40 -3.17 -5.23
N GLY A 217 -2.58 -2.12 -5.05
CA GLY A 217 -2.59 -1.24 -3.89
C GLY A 217 -3.95 -0.64 -3.57
N ASP A 218 -4.62 -0.08 -4.56
CA ASP A 218 -5.95 0.53 -4.36
C ASP A 218 -7.00 -0.47 -3.87
N TRP A 219 -7.02 -1.67 -4.44
CA TRP A 219 -7.91 -2.72 -3.99
C TRP A 219 -7.65 -3.09 -2.52
N ASN A 220 -6.38 -3.09 -2.10
CA ASN A 220 -5.98 -3.35 -0.72
C ASN A 220 -6.56 -2.34 0.29
N ILE A 221 -6.79 -1.08 -0.12
CA ILE A 221 -7.45 -0.06 0.74
C ILE A 221 -8.87 -0.51 1.11
N VAL A 222 -9.65 -1.00 0.12
CA VAL A 222 -11.01 -1.50 0.40
C VAL A 222 -10.97 -2.74 1.28
N ILE A 223 -10.03 -3.65 0.99
CA ILE A 223 -9.90 -4.89 1.76
C ILE A 223 -9.62 -4.56 3.23
N LYS A 224 -8.70 -3.62 3.48
CA LYS A 224 -8.42 -3.15 4.82
C LYS A 224 -9.66 -2.53 5.46
N TRP A 225 -10.32 -1.60 4.78
CA TRP A 225 -11.51 -0.93 5.30
C TRP A 225 -12.65 -1.92 5.60
N CYS A 226 -12.89 -2.88 4.71
CA CYS A 226 -13.87 -3.94 4.95
C CYS A 226 -13.52 -4.76 6.19
N SER A 227 -12.25 -5.12 6.33
CA SER A 227 -11.74 -5.83 7.50
C SER A 227 -11.94 -5.03 8.80
N ASP A 228 -11.58 -3.74 8.77
CA ASP A 228 -11.68 -2.83 9.91
C ASP A 228 -13.14 -2.66 10.40
N ASN A 229 -14.10 -2.84 9.51
CA ASN A 229 -15.52 -2.67 9.80
C ASN A 229 -16.32 -3.99 9.82
N GLY A 230 -15.63 -5.15 9.75
CA GLY A 230 -16.27 -6.46 9.81
C GLY A 230 -17.20 -6.74 8.62
N ILE A 231 -16.89 -6.18 7.44
CA ILE A 231 -17.63 -6.40 6.20
C ILE A 231 -16.98 -7.57 5.47
N PRO A 232 -17.72 -8.64 5.13
CA PRO A 232 -17.21 -9.71 4.31
C PRO A 232 -16.82 -9.22 2.91
N VAL A 233 -15.87 -9.91 2.29
CA VAL A 233 -15.39 -9.64 0.93
C VAL A 233 -15.69 -10.84 0.04
N ASN A 234 -16.37 -10.60 -1.08
CA ASN A 234 -16.58 -11.59 -2.11
C ASN A 234 -15.41 -11.57 -3.11
N ALA A 235 -14.52 -12.57 -2.99
CA ALA A 235 -13.37 -12.72 -3.87
C ALA A 235 -13.67 -13.45 -5.19
N ASP A 236 -14.89 -14.01 -5.35
CA ASP A 236 -15.33 -14.64 -6.61
C ASP A 236 -15.94 -13.58 -7.53
N GLU A 237 -15.16 -13.14 -8.50
CA GLU A 237 -15.54 -12.11 -9.47
C GLU A 237 -16.68 -12.54 -10.41
N THR A 238 -17.14 -13.79 -10.37
CA THR A 238 -18.24 -14.32 -11.18
C THR A 238 -19.58 -14.32 -10.44
N THR A 239 -19.57 -14.02 -9.16
CA THR A 239 -20.74 -14.05 -8.28
C THR A 239 -21.03 -12.70 -7.64
N TYR A 240 -22.23 -12.56 -7.08
CA TYR A 240 -22.64 -11.42 -6.28
C TYR A 240 -23.14 -11.90 -4.92
N ASP A 241 -22.55 -11.37 -3.85
CA ASP A 241 -23.00 -11.63 -2.48
C ASP A 241 -23.61 -10.35 -1.87
N PRO A 242 -24.93 -10.36 -1.54
CA PRO A 242 -25.60 -9.18 -0.95
C PRO A 242 -25.11 -8.84 0.46
N ASP A 243 -24.43 -9.75 1.15
CA ASP A 243 -23.92 -9.56 2.51
C ASP A 243 -22.43 -9.18 2.54
N ALA A 244 -21.79 -9.03 1.37
CA ALA A 244 -20.37 -8.74 1.23
C ALA A 244 -20.10 -7.52 0.32
N MET A 245 -18.87 -6.98 0.35
CA MET A 245 -18.34 -6.10 -0.68
C MET A 245 -17.99 -6.94 -1.91
N ASN A 246 -18.51 -6.56 -3.08
CA ASN A 246 -18.28 -7.22 -4.35
C ASN A 246 -17.34 -6.38 -5.23
N PHE A 247 -16.61 -7.02 -6.14
CA PHE A 247 -15.66 -6.33 -7.00
C PHE A 247 -15.93 -6.56 -8.48
N ILE A 248 -15.74 -5.52 -9.28
CA ILE A 248 -15.62 -5.57 -10.74
C ILE A 248 -14.17 -5.23 -11.09
N ALA A 249 -13.51 -6.15 -11.79
CA ALA A 249 -12.14 -5.97 -12.22
C ALA A 249 -12.02 -4.82 -13.22
N ALA A 250 -10.99 -4.02 -13.09
CA ALA A 250 -10.56 -3.01 -14.03
C ALA A 250 -9.12 -3.28 -14.47
N ASP A 251 -8.80 -2.93 -15.72
CA ASP A 251 -7.46 -3.13 -16.27
C ASP A 251 -6.49 -2.03 -15.80
N THR A 252 -7.01 -0.83 -15.55
CA THR A 252 -6.27 0.32 -15.03
C THR A 252 -7.13 1.12 -14.05
N TYR A 253 -6.51 1.99 -13.25
CA TYR A 253 -7.23 2.90 -12.36
C TYR A 253 -8.14 3.90 -13.12
N LEU A 254 -7.79 4.25 -14.36
CA LEU A 254 -8.66 5.06 -15.22
C LEU A 254 -9.88 4.26 -15.68
N ASP A 255 -9.69 3.01 -16.10
CA ASP A 255 -10.81 2.09 -16.44
C ASP A 255 -11.73 1.89 -15.22
N ALA A 256 -11.15 1.74 -14.01
CA ALA A 256 -11.95 1.67 -12.79
C ALA A 256 -12.82 2.93 -12.61
N SER A 257 -12.24 4.11 -12.77
CA SER A 257 -12.94 5.39 -12.68
C SER A 257 -14.01 5.52 -13.76
N GLU A 258 -13.72 5.15 -15.00
CA GLU A 258 -14.64 5.18 -16.12
C GLU A 258 -15.83 4.24 -15.95
N LYS A 259 -15.61 3.03 -15.42
CA LYS A 259 -16.69 2.10 -15.09
C LYS A 259 -17.69 2.70 -14.11
N TYR A 260 -17.22 3.42 -13.08
CA TYR A 260 -18.12 4.16 -12.20
C TYR A 260 -18.83 5.29 -12.94
N ILE A 261 -18.08 6.14 -13.67
CA ILE A 261 -18.61 7.33 -14.38
C ILE A 261 -19.73 6.91 -15.34
N ASN A 262 -19.52 5.84 -16.11
CA ASN A 262 -20.45 5.34 -17.12
C ASN A 262 -21.58 4.47 -16.54
N GLY A 263 -21.56 4.16 -15.23
CA GLY A 263 -22.57 3.31 -14.59
C GLY A 263 -22.53 1.88 -15.12
N TYR A 264 -21.34 1.31 -15.19
CA TYR A 264 -21.14 -0.07 -15.69
C TYR A 264 -22.00 -1.08 -14.94
N THR A 265 -22.58 -2.01 -15.68
CA THR A 265 -23.45 -3.08 -15.16
C THR A 265 -23.11 -4.41 -15.79
N GLU A 266 -23.26 -5.47 -15.03
CA GLU A 266 -23.19 -6.84 -15.52
C GLU A 266 -24.13 -7.76 -14.73
N GLU A 267 -24.35 -8.98 -15.22
CA GLU A 267 -25.14 -10.00 -14.54
C GLU A 267 -24.26 -11.05 -13.91
N ARG A 268 -24.49 -11.33 -12.62
CA ARG A 268 -23.79 -12.36 -11.85
C ARG A 268 -24.74 -13.32 -11.17
N ASP A 269 -24.26 -14.55 -10.93
CA ASP A 269 -24.98 -15.50 -10.10
C ASP A 269 -24.97 -15.02 -8.66
N GLU A 270 -26.15 -14.96 -8.01
CA GLU A 270 -26.23 -14.58 -6.62
C GLU A 270 -25.79 -15.73 -5.72
N VAL A 271 -24.97 -15.39 -4.71
CA VAL A 271 -24.57 -16.30 -3.62
C VAL A 271 -25.04 -15.74 -2.28
N LYS A 272 -25.34 -16.62 -1.34
CA LYS A 272 -25.66 -16.29 0.03
C LYS A 272 -25.08 -17.35 0.97
N ALA A 273 -24.31 -16.91 1.97
CA ALA A 273 -23.56 -17.82 2.85
C ALA A 273 -22.75 -18.88 2.05
N GLY A 274 -22.04 -18.45 0.99
CA GLY A 274 -21.19 -19.29 0.15
C GLY A 274 -21.93 -20.26 -0.80
N LYS A 275 -23.26 -20.20 -0.88
CA LYS A 275 -24.08 -21.08 -1.75
C LYS A 275 -24.76 -20.26 -2.84
N ARG A 276 -24.75 -20.77 -4.10
CA ARG A 276 -25.52 -20.19 -5.19
C ARG A 276 -27.01 -20.31 -4.89
N THR A 277 -27.73 -19.19 -5.01
CA THR A 277 -29.19 -19.15 -4.79
C THR A 277 -29.98 -19.66 -5.98
N GLY A 278 -29.36 -19.81 -7.15
CA GLY A 278 -30.02 -20.09 -8.41
C GLY A 278 -30.54 -18.83 -9.12
N SER A 279 -30.46 -17.67 -8.48
CA SER A 279 -30.85 -16.38 -9.05
C SER A 279 -29.68 -15.70 -9.73
N ARG A 280 -29.96 -14.93 -10.78
CA ARG A 280 -28.99 -13.99 -11.38
C ARG A 280 -29.37 -12.58 -11.00
N LYS A 281 -28.36 -11.78 -10.72
CA LYS A 281 -28.51 -10.38 -10.30
C LYS A 281 -27.81 -9.46 -11.27
N LYS A 282 -28.52 -8.47 -11.80
CA LYS A 282 -27.90 -7.34 -12.47
C LYS A 282 -27.29 -6.44 -11.41
N ILE A 283 -25.98 -6.27 -11.42
CA ILE A 283 -25.23 -5.44 -10.50
C ILE A 283 -24.74 -4.19 -11.22
N THR A 284 -24.59 -3.11 -10.47
CA THR A 284 -24.12 -1.81 -10.98
C THR A 284 -22.99 -1.33 -10.09
N VAL A 285 -21.95 -0.75 -10.66
CA VAL A 285 -20.86 -0.12 -9.93
C VAL A 285 -21.40 1.01 -9.04
N THR A 286 -21.15 0.92 -7.73
CA THR A 286 -21.55 1.89 -6.71
C THR A 286 -20.38 2.59 -6.04
N ALA A 287 -19.16 2.08 -6.22
CA ALA A 287 -17.94 2.59 -5.60
C ALA A 287 -16.73 2.32 -6.50
N VAL A 288 -15.62 3.00 -6.23
CA VAL A 288 -14.38 2.86 -6.98
C VAL A 288 -13.17 3.00 -6.07
N THR A 289 -12.11 2.26 -6.36
CA THR A 289 -10.77 2.57 -5.86
C THR A 289 -9.92 3.14 -6.99
N THR A 290 -9.20 4.20 -6.68
CA THR A 290 -8.44 4.94 -7.69
C THR A 290 -7.48 5.91 -7.01
N TRP A 291 -6.53 6.42 -7.78
CA TRP A 291 -5.68 7.55 -7.40
C TRP A 291 -5.76 8.68 -8.44
N THR A 292 -5.03 9.77 -8.23
CA THR A 292 -5.00 10.91 -9.15
C THR A 292 -4.26 10.54 -10.45
N PRO A 293 -4.86 10.75 -11.65
CA PRO A 293 -6.01 11.62 -11.93
C PRO A 293 -7.41 10.97 -11.89
N GLY A 294 -7.53 9.68 -11.61
CA GLY A 294 -8.82 8.98 -11.64
C GLY A 294 -9.84 9.51 -10.63
N ASP A 295 -9.42 9.88 -9.41
CA ASP A 295 -10.27 10.49 -8.38
C ASP A 295 -10.82 11.85 -8.83
N VAL A 296 -9.97 12.66 -9.48
CA VAL A 296 -10.38 13.95 -10.06
C VAL A 296 -11.40 13.73 -11.19
N MET A 297 -11.17 12.72 -12.05
CA MET A 297 -12.12 12.36 -13.10
C MET A 297 -13.49 11.96 -12.53
N VAL A 298 -13.52 11.14 -11.48
CA VAL A 298 -14.77 10.75 -10.79
C VAL A 298 -15.50 11.99 -10.27
N ALA A 299 -14.80 12.87 -9.57
CA ALA A 299 -15.38 14.08 -9.01
C ALA A 299 -15.92 15.02 -10.10
N GLN A 300 -15.15 15.27 -11.15
CA GLN A 300 -15.51 16.27 -12.18
C GLN A 300 -16.50 15.75 -13.23
N LYS A 301 -16.43 14.46 -13.63
CA LYS A 301 -17.27 13.94 -14.71
C LYS A 301 -18.63 13.45 -14.23
N LYS A 302 -18.72 12.87 -13.03
CA LYS A 302 -19.97 12.36 -12.45
C LYS A 302 -20.27 12.90 -11.06
N GLY A 303 -19.33 12.83 -10.14
CA GLY A 303 -19.52 13.16 -8.73
C GLY A 303 -20.36 12.11 -7.97
N GLY A 304 -20.82 12.47 -6.78
CA GLY A 304 -21.70 11.64 -5.95
C GLY A 304 -20.97 10.65 -5.04
N LEU A 305 -19.64 10.58 -5.10
CA LEU A 305 -18.81 9.79 -4.18
C LEU A 305 -17.93 10.69 -3.33
N VAL A 306 -17.71 10.26 -2.10
CA VAL A 306 -16.73 10.86 -1.18
C VAL A 306 -15.59 9.89 -0.92
N SER A 307 -14.46 10.36 -0.44
CA SER A 307 -13.42 9.51 0.12
C SER A 307 -13.96 8.83 1.38
N ILE A 308 -14.21 7.55 1.32
CA ILE A 308 -14.62 6.73 2.47
C ILE A 308 -13.44 6.57 3.41
N VAL A 309 -12.31 6.19 2.83
CA VAL A 309 -10.99 6.06 3.46
C VAL A 309 -9.92 6.20 2.38
N SER A 310 -8.76 6.66 2.77
CA SER A 310 -7.62 6.86 1.88
C SER A 310 -6.31 6.49 2.60
N THR A 311 -5.21 6.66 1.92
CA THR A 311 -3.87 6.61 2.51
C THR A 311 -3.59 7.79 3.46
N LYS A 312 -4.50 8.76 3.60
CA LYS A 312 -4.44 9.77 4.66
C LYS A 312 -4.66 9.14 6.03
N GLU A 313 -5.65 8.25 6.14
CA GLU A 313 -5.94 7.44 7.32
C GLU A 313 -4.98 6.24 7.44
N TYR A 314 -4.75 5.53 6.34
CA TYR A 314 -3.84 4.38 6.24
C TYR A 314 -2.46 4.81 5.74
N ARG A 315 -1.86 5.73 6.47
CA ARG A 315 -0.71 6.53 6.07
C ARG A 315 0.55 5.74 5.69
N SER A 316 0.72 4.56 6.25
CA SER A 316 1.87 3.70 5.99
C SER A 316 1.59 2.57 5.00
N GLN A 317 0.35 2.46 4.51
CA GLN A 317 -0.05 1.34 3.68
C GLN A 317 0.70 1.30 2.34
N MET A 318 0.93 2.45 1.73
CA MET A 318 1.32 2.52 0.32
C MET A 318 2.63 3.29 0.09
N PRO A 319 3.79 2.73 0.56
CA PRO A 319 5.08 3.25 0.15
C PRO A 319 5.34 2.96 -1.33
N CYS A 320 5.93 3.90 -2.04
CA CYS A 320 6.42 3.71 -3.41
C CYS A 320 7.74 2.96 -3.39
N VAL A 321 7.72 1.63 -3.52
CA VAL A 321 8.92 0.79 -3.38
C VAL A 321 9.70 0.68 -4.67
N LEU A 322 11.02 0.83 -4.58
CA LEU A 322 11.98 0.63 -5.67
C LEU A 322 12.50 -0.80 -5.66
N ILE A 323 12.29 -1.51 -6.76
CA ILE A 323 12.64 -2.91 -6.93
C ILE A 323 13.67 -3.04 -8.04
N GLY A 324 14.75 -3.80 -7.77
CA GLY A 324 15.80 -4.10 -8.75
C GLY A 324 16.29 -5.54 -8.64
N ILE A 325 17.06 -6.00 -9.64
CA ILE A 325 17.61 -7.36 -9.69
C ILE A 325 18.86 -7.42 -8.83
N LYS A 326 18.88 -8.31 -7.82
CA LYS A 326 19.94 -8.46 -6.83
C LYS A 326 21.33 -8.53 -7.50
N LYS A 327 21.53 -9.46 -8.41
CA LYS A 327 22.83 -9.67 -9.08
C LYS A 327 23.37 -8.40 -9.74
N TRP A 328 22.52 -7.71 -10.51
CA TRP A 328 22.92 -6.46 -11.16
C TRP A 328 23.23 -5.36 -10.14
N MET A 329 22.41 -5.25 -9.09
CA MET A 329 22.61 -4.24 -8.04
C MET A 329 23.90 -4.46 -7.25
N GLU A 330 24.25 -5.72 -6.96
CA GLU A 330 25.49 -6.06 -6.26
C GLU A 330 26.71 -5.81 -7.11
N ASP A 331 26.68 -6.17 -8.39
CA ASP A 331 27.78 -5.92 -9.35
C ASP A 331 27.97 -4.42 -9.63
N ASN A 332 26.90 -3.61 -9.50
CA ASN A 332 26.90 -2.16 -9.73
C ASN A 332 26.59 -1.36 -8.45
N ARG A 333 27.02 -1.88 -7.29
CA ARG A 333 26.68 -1.34 -5.96
C ARG A 333 26.90 0.17 -5.84
N SER A 334 28.01 0.67 -6.29
CA SER A 334 28.34 2.11 -6.24
C SER A 334 27.33 2.97 -7.02
N THR A 335 26.91 2.51 -8.21
CA THR A 335 25.89 3.20 -9.00
C THR A 335 24.54 3.21 -8.30
N VAL A 336 24.14 2.08 -7.69
CA VAL A 336 22.88 1.96 -6.94
C VAL A 336 22.89 2.86 -5.70
N GLU A 337 23.96 2.85 -4.91
CA GLU A 337 24.10 3.71 -3.72
C GLU A 337 24.09 5.19 -4.10
N ASN A 338 24.76 5.59 -5.16
CA ASN A 338 24.74 6.96 -5.68
C ASN A 338 23.33 7.36 -6.15
N MET A 339 22.61 6.45 -6.81
CA MET A 339 21.23 6.67 -7.27
C MET A 339 20.28 6.89 -6.09
N ILE A 340 20.25 6.00 -5.09
CA ILE A 340 19.35 6.16 -3.94
C ILE A 340 19.73 7.37 -3.10
N GLN A 341 21.01 7.73 -2.99
CA GLN A 341 21.43 8.96 -2.36
C GLN A 341 20.90 10.19 -3.12
N ALA A 342 21.00 10.19 -4.45
CA ALA A 342 20.46 11.27 -5.28
C ALA A 342 18.93 11.40 -5.14
N ILE A 343 18.20 10.28 -5.12
CA ILE A 343 16.75 10.28 -4.89
C ILE A 343 16.43 10.90 -3.53
N GLY A 344 17.15 10.52 -2.45
CA GLY A 344 16.98 11.09 -1.13
C GLY A 344 17.22 12.60 -1.08
N MET A 345 18.28 13.07 -1.72
CA MET A 345 18.56 14.51 -1.86
C MET A 345 17.47 15.23 -2.65
N GLY A 346 16.94 14.64 -3.72
CA GLY A 346 15.80 15.17 -4.47
C GLY A 346 14.55 15.26 -3.60
N GLY A 347 14.32 14.26 -2.75
CA GLY A 347 13.27 14.28 -1.74
C GLY A 347 13.43 15.45 -0.76
N ASP A 348 14.63 15.69 -0.24
CA ASP A 348 14.93 16.85 0.62
C ASP A 348 14.61 18.17 -0.07
N GLN A 349 14.97 18.33 -1.35
CA GLN A 349 14.71 19.56 -2.10
C GLN A 349 13.21 19.79 -2.31
N VAL A 350 12.46 18.77 -2.75
CA VAL A 350 10.99 18.88 -2.96
C VAL A 350 10.25 19.21 -1.67
N LYS A 351 10.67 18.61 -0.55
CA LYS A 351 10.07 18.85 0.77
C LYS A 351 10.34 20.26 1.30
N SER A 352 11.53 20.80 1.04
CA SER A 352 12.01 22.01 1.69
C SER A 352 11.80 23.29 0.88
N PHE A 353 11.67 23.20 -0.45
CA PHE A 353 11.69 24.36 -1.33
C PHE A 353 10.57 24.31 -2.39
N SER A 354 9.63 25.27 -2.32
CA SER A 354 8.54 25.37 -3.29
C SER A 354 8.99 25.45 -4.77
N PRO A 355 10.09 26.14 -5.14
CA PRO A 355 10.58 26.11 -6.51
C PRO A 355 11.00 24.72 -6.97
N CYS A 356 11.49 23.86 -6.04
CA CYS A 356 11.87 22.48 -6.34
C CYS A 356 10.63 21.60 -6.54
N LEU A 357 9.57 21.80 -5.76
CA LEU A 357 8.29 21.12 -5.98
C LEU A 357 7.70 21.50 -7.33
N LYS A 358 7.66 22.79 -7.66
CA LYS A 358 7.18 23.27 -8.97
C LYS A 358 7.99 22.66 -10.12
N LYS A 359 9.33 22.65 -10.01
CA LYS A 359 10.19 22.00 -11.02
C LYS A 359 9.94 20.51 -11.13
N ALA A 360 9.72 19.81 -10.02
CA ALA A 360 9.37 18.40 -10.02
C ALA A 360 8.04 18.16 -10.75
N ALA A 361 7.03 19.02 -10.54
CA ALA A 361 5.75 18.93 -11.24
C ALA A 361 5.89 19.18 -12.76
N GLU A 362 6.73 20.15 -13.19
CA GLU A 362 7.07 20.33 -14.60
C GLU A 362 7.68 19.08 -15.24
N ILE A 363 8.59 18.42 -14.51
CA ILE A 363 9.24 17.21 -14.96
C ILE A 363 8.24 16.05 -15.00
N SER A 364 7.35 15.94 -13.98
CA SER A 364 6.29 14.94 -13.95
C SER A 364 5.39 15.04 -15.18
N ALA A 365 4.90 16.22 -15.51
CA ALA A 365 4.08 16.46 -16.71
C ALA A 365 4.81 16.03 -17.99
N ALA A 366 6.10 16.36 -18.12
CA ALA A 366 6.90 16.02 -19.29
C ALA A 366 7.17 14.50 -19.41
N VAL A 367 7.40 13.80 -18.28
CA VAL A 367 7.72 12.37 -18.26
C VAL A 367 6.45 11.53 -18.40
N TYR A 368 5.39 11.90 -17.70
CA TYR A 368 4.12 11.16 -17.71
C TYR A 368 3.33 11.41 -18.99
N LYS A 369 3.54 12.55 -19.63
CA LYS A 369 2.79 13.01 -20.83
C LYS A 369 1.29 13.04 -20.60
N GLU A 370 0.92 13.45 -19.42
CA GLU A 370 -0.44 13.52 -18.93
C GLU A 370 -0.52 14.75 -18.02
N GLU A 371 -1.56 15.54 -18.14
CA GLU A 371 -1.82 16.75 -17.40
C GLU A 371 -0.67 17.80 -17.45
N ASN A 372 -0.86 18.97 -16.89
CA ASN A 372 0.14 20.03 -16.83
C ASN A 372 0.84 20.10 -15.45
N ALA A 373 1.86 20.95 -15.34
CA ALA A 373 2.64 21.11 -14.11
C ALA A 373 1.80 21.59 -12.93
N ASP A 374 0.91 22.55 -13.15
CA ASP A 374 0.05 23.12 -12.09
C ASP A 374 -0.91 22.05 -11.53
N TYR A 375 -1.35 21.12 -12.37
CA TYR A 375 -2.13 19.95 -11.96
C TYR A 375 -1.34 19.05 -11.02
N TRP A 376 -0.14 18.64 -11.40
CA TRP A 376 0.69 17.75 -10.60
C TRP A 376 1.13 18.38 -9.27
N GLU A 377 1.47 19.70 -9.26
CA GLU A 377 1.80 20.44 -8.04
C GLU A 377 0.60 20.51 -7.08
N LYS A 378 -0.58 20.86 -7.60
CA LYS A 378 -1.82 20.98 -6.84
C LYS A 378 -2.20 19.68 -6.14
N TYR A 379 -2.21 18.58 -6.90
CA TYR A 379 -2.62 17.29 -6.36
C TYR A 379 -1.51 16.56 -5.60
N TYR A 380 -0.26 16.98 -5.72
CA TYR A 380 0.79 16.52 -4.80
C TYR A 380 0.51 16.96 -3.36
N THR A 381 0.12 18.20 -3.15
CA THR A 381 -0.22 18.68 -1.80
C THR A 381 -1.55 18.16 -1.29
N GLY A 382 -2.45 17.80 -2.20
CA GLY A 382 -3.84 17.46 -1.92
C GLY A 382 -4.70 18.71 -1.76
N THR A 383 -5.96 18.59 -2.13
CA THR A 383 -6.95 19.70 -2.10
C THR A 383 -8.35 19.17 -1.81
N VAL A 384 -9.25 20.06 -1.42
CA VAL A 384 -10.69 19.77 -1.32
C VAL A 384 -11.39 20.57 -2.42
N GLU A 385 -12.14 19.88 -3.27
CA GLU A 385 -12.91 20.48 -4.34
C GLU A 385 -14.38 20.05 -4.29
N SER A 386 -15.27 20.89 -4.80
CA SER A 386 -16.64 20.46 -5.03
C SER A 386 -16.70 19.59 -6.28
N ASP A 387 -17.31 18.42 -6.14
CA ASP A 387 -17.57 17.54 -7.28
C ASP A 387 -18.67 18.10 -8.20
N LYS A 388 -19.00 17.38 -9.28
CA LYS A 388 -20.06 17.78 -10.23
C LYS A 388 -21.45 17.91 -9.59
N GLN A 389 -21.67 17.32 -8.41
CA GLN A 389 -22.92 17.40 -7.66
C GLN A 389 -22.86 18.43 -6.51
N GLY A 390 -21.74 19.16 -6.36
CA GLY A 390 -21.52 20.13 -5.29
C GLY A 390 -21.06 19.54 -3.97
N ILE A 391 -20.69 18.25 -3.94
CA ILE A 391 -20.20 17.58 -2.74
C ILE A 391 -18.70 17.85 -2.58
N PRO A 392 -18.22 18.27 -1.38
CA PRO A 392 -16.79 18.43 -1.15
C PRO A 392 -16.08 17.09 -1.13
N VAL A 393 -15.02 16.95 -1.94
CA VAL A 393 -14.22 15.73 -2.07
C VAL A 393 -12.74 16.05 -1.87
N GLU A 394 -12.06 15.26 -1.05
CA GLU A 394 -10.60 15.32 -0.91
C GLU A 394 -9.95 14.62 -2.10
N LEU A 395 -9.05 15.33 -2.80
CA LEU A 395 -8.38 14.90 -4.03
C LEU A 395 -6.86 15.04 -3.88
N GLY A 396 -6.12 14.09 -4.45
CA GLY A 396 -4.66 14.06 -4.40
C GLY A 396 -4.11 13.79 -3.00
N GLY A 397 -2.86 14.15 -2.81
CA GLY A 397 -2.08 14.01 -1.58
C GLY A 397 -0.99 12.94 -1.67
N SER A 398 0.26 13.38 -1.78
CA SER A 398 1.46 12.52 -1.81
C SER A 398 2.60 13.13 -1.00
N ARG A 399 3.60 12.32 -0.71
CA ARG A 399 4.87 12.73 -0.10
C ARG A 399 6.02 12.00 -0.75
N VAL A 400 7.09 12.73 -1.03
CA VAL A 400 8.38 12.13 -1.40
C VAL A 400 9.14 11.74 -0.14
N ASN A 401 9.97 10.72 -0.23
CA ASN A 401 10.83 10.28 0.87
C ASN A 401 12.27 10.74 0.66
N ASN A 402 12.95 11.07 1.75
CA ASN A 402 14.38 11.31 1.81
C ASN A 402 15.12 10.11 2.43
N LEU A 403 16.41 10.27 2.73
CA LEU A 403 17.19 9.21 3.37
C LEU A 403 16.69 8.91 4.79
N ALA A 404 16.35 9.91 5.59
CA ALA A 404 15.86 9.72 6.95
C ALA A 404 14.54 8.95 6.99
N ASP A 405 13.60 9.29 6.10
CA ASP A 405 12.35 8.56 5.93
C ASP A 405 12.61 7.07 5.63
N ASN A 406 13.58 6.79 4.76
CA ASN A 406 13.92 5.41 4.41
C ASN A 406 14.57 4.64 5.56
N LEU A 407 15.45 5.27 6.34
CA LEU A 407 16.05 4.63 7.52
C LEU A 407 14.99 4.23 8.54
N GLU A 408 13.96 5.06 8.71
CA GLU A 408 12.83 4.78 9.58
C GLU A 408 11.95 3.67 8.99
N MET A 409 11.51 3.81 7.74
CA MET A 409 10.59 2.86 7.09
C MET A 409 11.17 1.44 6.95
N PHE A 410 12.49 1.32 6.83
CA PHE A 410 13.14 0.00 6.79
C PHE A 410 13.59 -0.49 8.17
N GLY A 411 13.25 0.21 9.25
CA GLY A 411 13.60 -0.20 10.62
C GLY A 411 15.11 -0.22 10.87
N ILE A 412 15.85 0.72 10.29
CA ILE A 412 17.32 0.79 10.43
C ILE A 412 17.71 1.60 11.65
N ASN A 413 16.93 2.64 12.00
CA ASN A 413 17.13 3.43 13.19
C ASN A 413 16.83 2.62 14.45
N THR A 414 17.55 2.89 15.53
CA THR A 414 17.34 2.21 16.82
C THR A 414 15.91 2.42 17.31
N GLY A 415 15.21 1.33 17.58
CA GLY A 415 13.82 1.34 18.06
C GLY A 415 12.75 1.52 16.97
N SER A 416 13.14 1.73 15.70
CA SER A 416 12.19 1.80 14.61
C SER A 416 11.71 0.42 14.16
N THR A 417 10.50 0.38 13.63
CA THR A 417 9.86 -0.84 13.10
C THR A 417 10.02 -0.88 11.59
N ASN A 418 10.35 -2.04 11.01
CA ASN A 418 10.42 -2.19 9.57
C ASN A 418 9.00 -2.20 8.96
N ILE A 419 8.55 -1.02 8.56
CA ILE A 419 7.24 -0.76 7.95
C ILE A 419 7.09 -1.51 6.62
N VAL A 420 8.11 -1.45 5.78
CA VAL A 420 8.10 -2.10 4.47
C VAL A 420 7.87 -3.61 4.61
N LYS A 421 8.49 -4.23 5.63
CA LYS A 421 8.30 -5.65 5.92
C LYS A 421 6.87 -5.95 6.37
N ILE A 422 6.30 -5.14 7.26
CA ILE A 422 4.92 -5.31 7.75
C ILE A 422 3.93 -5.18 6.58
N VAL A 423 4.02 -4.12 5.79
CA VAL A 423 3.18 -3.92 4.61
C VAL A 423 3.25 -5.12 3.67
N TYR A 424 4.47 -5.51 3.32
CA TYR A 424 4.73 -6.63 2.42
C TYR A 424 4.08 -7.94 2.90
N THR A 425 4.30 -8.31 4.17
CA THR A 425 3.78 -9.57 4.72
C THR A 425 2.27 -9.53 4.90
N THR A 426 1.76 -8.43 5.42
CA THR A 426 0.32 -8.26 5.68
C THR A 426 -0.51 -8.42 4.41
N PHE A 427 -0.17 -7.68 3.36
CA PHE A 427 -0.94 -7.74 2.11
C PHE A 427 -0.61 -8.98 1.27
N GLY A 428 0.60 -9.51 1.39
CA GLY A 428 0.95 -10.82 0.83
C GLY A 428 0.08 -11.95 1.39
N ASP A 429 -0.12 -11.99 2.71
CA ASP A 429 -0.99 -12.98 3.37
C ASP A 429 -2.45 -12.85 2.95
N ILE A 430 -2.93 -11.62 2.73
CA ILE A 430 -4.29 -11.36 2.25
C ILE A 430 -4.49 -11.89 0.84
N VAL A 431 -3.62 -11.49 -0.09
CA VAL A 431 -3.73 -11.94 -1.48
C VAL A 431 -3.62 -13.46 -1.56
N LYS A 432 -2.69 -14.06 -0.82
CA LYS A 432 -2.57 -15.53 -0.71
C LYS A 432 -3.86 -16.17 -0.17
N LYS A 433 -4.49 -15.58 0.86
CA LYS A 433 -5.73 -16.09 1.44
C LYS A 433 -6.91 -15.99 0.49
N LEU A 434 -7.06 -14.86 -0.20
CA LEU A 434 -8.21 -14.59 -1.08
C LEU A 434 -8.05 -15.22 -2.45
N TYR A 435 -6.84 -15.33 -2.95
CA TYR A 435 -6.53 -15.84 -4.29
C TYR A 435 -5.46 -16.95 -4.26
N PRO A 436 -5.67 -18.05 -3.50
CA PRO A 436 -4.64 -19.08 -3.31
C PRO A 436 -4.25 -19.81 -4.60
N LYS A 437 -5.09 -19.77 -5.63
CA LYS A 437 -4.76 -20.34 -6.95
C LYS A 437 -3.82 -19.44 -7.77
N LEU A 438 -3.91 -18.12 -7.61
CA LEU A 438 -3.08 -17.15 -8.32
C LEU A 438 -1.78 -16.84 -7.59
N VAL A 439 -1.85 -16.73 -6.27
CA VAL A 439 -0.72 -16.46 -5.39
C VAL A 439 -0.68 -17.54 -4.30
N PRO A 440 -0.28 -18.78 -4.64
CA PRO A 440 -0.21 -19.88 -3.66
C PRO A 440 0.85 -19.63 -2.58
N SER A 441 1.88 -18.87 -2.92
CA SER A 441 2.95 -18.43 -2.04
C SER A 441 3.61 -17.16 -2.58
N TYR A 442 4.30 -16.43 -1.73
CA TYR A 442 5.15 -15.30 -2.10
C TYR A 442 6.50 -15.41 -1.37
N PRO A 443 7.58 -14.79 -1.88
CA PRO A 443 8.90 -14.87 -1.25
C PRO A 443 8.89 -14.34 0.19
N ALA A 444 9.71 -14.92 1.07
CA ALA A 444 9.86 -14.41 2.42
C ALA A 444 10.41 -12.97 2.41
N ALA A 445 9.90 -12.10 3.28
CA ALA A 445 10.29 -10.69 3.31
C ALA A 445 11.81 -10.49 3.46
N ASP A 446 12.45 -11.31 4.30
CA ASP A 446 13.90 -11.24 4.55
C ASP A 446 14.75 -11.64 3.31
N ASP A 447 14.15 -12.33 2.36
CA ASP A 447 14.81 -12.68 1.08
C ASP A 447 14.73 -11.56 0.05
N VAL A 448 13.73 -10.68 0.16
CA VAL A 448 13.42 -9.69 -0.89
C VAL A 448 13.49 -8.24 -0.41
N ILE A 449 13.66 -7.97 0.88
CA ILE A 449 13.89 -6.63 1.40
C ILE A 449 15.37 -6.48 1.76
N ASN A 450 16.11 -5.72 0.94
CA ASN A 450 17.56 -5.57 1.07
C ASN A 450 17.93 -4.18 1.60
N VAL A 451 18.21 -4.12 2.89
CA VAL A 451 18.60 -2.87 3.58
C VAL A 451 20.09 -2.52 3.46
N SER A 452 20.91 -3.37 2.83
CA SER A 452 22.37 -3.19 2.81
C SER A 452 22.83 -1.92 2.08
N PHE A 453 22.11 -1.53 1.02
CA PHE A 453 22.40 -0.30 0.27
C PHE A 453 22.11 0.94 1.13
N LEU A 454 20.97 0.97 1.82
CA LEU A 454 20.59 2.07 2.71
C LEU A 454 21.57 2.23 3.87
N ARG A 455 21.97 1.12 4.51
CA ARG A 455 22.97 1.14 5.60
C ARG A 455 24.30 1.73 5.12
N ASN A 456 24.76 1.35 3.94
CA ASN A 456 26.00 1.88 3.38
C ASN A 456 25.90 3.38 3.05
N VAL A 457 24.76 3.82 2.48
CA VAL A 457 24.54 5.25 2.20
C VAL A 457 24.48 6.05 3.51
N ALA A 458 23.77 5.55 4.53
CA ALA A 458 23.69 6.19 5.84
C ALA A 458 25.05 6.31 6.52
N SER A 459 25.88 5.25 6.47
CA SER A 459 27.22 5.27 7.07
C SER A 459 28.15 6.29 6.39
N LYS A 460 28.00 6.52 5.09
CA LYS A 460 28.76 7.52 4.32
C LYS A 460 28.27 8.97 4.55
N ALA A 461 26.98 9.14 4.89
CA ALA A 461 26.38 10.46 5.11
C ALA A 461 26.87 11.12 6.42
N GLY A 462 27.39 10.36 7.37
CA GLY A 462 27.82 10.87 8.69
C GLY A 462 26.67 11.57 9.40
N GLY A 463 26.72 12.24 10.44
CA GLY A 463 25.62 12.86 11.19
C GLY A 463 24.77 13.93 10.48
N ASN A 464 24.91 14.11 9.16
CA ASN A 464 24.17 15.08 8.35
C ASN A 464 22.88 14.47 7.72
N ILE A 465 22.16 13.66 8.48
CA ILE A 465 20.87 13.13 8.04
C ILE A 465 19.78 14.02 8.64
N ALA A 466 18.95 14.63 7.81
CA ALA A 466 17.80 15.39 8.23
C ALA A 466 16.87 14.52 9.08
N SER A 467 16.20 15.10 10.08
CA SER A 467 15.30 14.33 10.96
C SER A 467 14.00 13.96 10.25
N ALA A 468 13.38 12.88 10.69
CA ALA A 468 12.08 12.44 10.22
C ALA A 468 10.92 13.21 10.89
N ASP A 469 9.75 13.22 10.27
CA ASP A 469 8.51 13.90 10.73
C ASP A 469 7.78 13.17 11.87
N GLU A 470 7.25 13.76 12.92
CA GLU A 470 6.43 13.12 13.96
C GLU A 470 4.93 13.50 13.93
N THR A 471 3.94 12.57 14.08
CA THR A 471 2.54 12.91 14.35
C THR A 471 2.42 13.33 15.80
N LYS A 472 2.01 14.55 16.06
CA LYS A 472 1.68 14.98 17.40
C LYS A 472 0.19 14.71 17.64
N PHE A 473 -0.10 14.01 18.72
CA PHE A 473 -1.46 13.82 19.21
C PHE A 473 -1.65 14.71 20.44
N ASN A 474 -2.81 15.34 20.54
CA ASN A 474 -3.18 16.04 21.76
C ASN A 474 -4.00 15.06 22.62
N ALA A 475 -3.57 14.83 23.86
CA ALA A 475 -4.24 13.90 24.79
C ALA A 475 -5.73 14.26 25.03
N ASP A 476 -6.05 15.56 24.98
CA ASP A 476 -7.39 16.08 25.25
C ASP A 476 -8.37 15.95 24.07
N ASP A 477 -7.87 15.65 22.86
CA ASP A 477 -8.73 15.50 21.69
C ASP A 477 -9.49 14.16 21.75
N ASN A 478 -10.79 14.22 21.61
CA ASN A 478 -11.65 13.04 21.43
C ASN A 478 -11.77 12.67 19.96
N ILE A 479 -12.00 11.39 19.69
CA ILE A 479 -12.36 10.91 18.35
C ILE A 479 -13.68 11.55 17.93
N ARG A 480 -13.65 12.37 16.88
CA ARG A 480 -14.82 13.05 16.31
C ARG A 480 -15.49 12.20 15.24
N GLN A 481 -14.70 11.46 14.49
CA GLN A 481 -15.16 10.55 13.44
C GLN A 481 -14.48 9.20 13.60
N THR A 482 -15.28 8.15 13.85
CA THR A 482 -14.80 6.78 13.94
C THR A 482 -14.51 6.24 12.54
N VAL A 483 -13.28 5.79 12.32
CA VAL A 483 -12.84 5.12 11.08
C VAL A 483 -12.98 3.61 11.23
N SER A 484 -12.71 3.08 12.43
CA SER A 484 -12.78 1.65 12.72
C SER A 484 -13.22 1.40 14.16
N LYS A 485 -14.06 0.37 14.35
CA LYS A 485 -14.40 -0.18 15.66
C LYS A 485 -14.34 -1.71 15.61
N LYS A 486 -13.48 -2.32 16.43
CA LYS A 486 -13.31 -3.78 16.46
C LYS A 486 -13.10 -4.33 17.86
N SER A 487 -13.74 -5.47 18.12
CA SER A 487 -13.52 -6.24 19.35
C SER A 487 -12.35 -7.19 19.21
N TRP A 488 -11.50 -7.22 20.23
CA TRP A 488 -10.34 -8.08 20.34
C TRP A 488 -10.47 -9.04 21.51
N SER A 489 -10.20 -10.31 21.26
CA SER A 489 -10.11 -11.33 22.30
C SER A 489 -8.69 -11.38 22.83
N ILE A 490 -8.36 -10.46 23.75
CA ILE A 490 -7.07 -10.44 24.46
C ILE A 490 -7.33 -11.11 25.82
N GLU A 491 -6.64 -12.22 26.06
CA GLU A 491 -6.82 -13.01 27.24
C GLU A 491 -5.99 -12.49 28.41
N PHE A 492 -6.64 -12.40 29.58
CA PHE A 492 -6.02 -12.02 30.85
C PHE A 492 -6.16 -13.15 31.86
N ASP A 493 -5.26 -13.20 32.82
CA ASP A 493 -5.43 -14.05 33.99
C ASP A 493 -6.77 -13.76 34.69
N ASN A 494 -7.36 -14.79 35.30
CA ASN A 494 -8.65 -14.67 35.94
C ASN A 494 -8.64 -13.58 37.04
N GLY A 495 -9.56 -12.62 36.93
CA GLY A 495 -9.65 -11.47 37.85
C GLY A 495 -8.49 -10.48 37.81
N LYS A 496 -7.54 -10.62 36.87
CA LYS A 496 -6.34 -9.78 36.75
C LYS A 496 -6.30 -9.00 35.43
N SER A 497 -5.31 -8.10 35.33
CA SER A 497 -4.93 -7.37 34.12
C SER A 497 -3.59 -7.86 33.55
N THR A 498 -3.03 -8.96 34.03
CA THR A 498 -1.87 -9.62 33.47
C THR A 498 -2.28 -10.46 32.28
N PHE A 499 -1.52 -10.36 31.18
CA PHE A 499 -1.79 -11.12 29.97
C PHE A 499 -1.45 -12.60 30.16
N THR A 500 -2.26 -13.48 29.59
CA THR A 500 -1.88 -14.90 29.47
C THR A 500 -0.80 -15.08 28.39
N PRO A 501 -0.01 -16.18 28.39
CA PRO A 501 0.92 -16.47 27.31
C PRO A 501 0.26 -16.53 25.92
N SER A 502 -0.99 -17.01 25.84
CA SER A 502 -1.79 -17.07 24.59
C SER A 502 -2.18 -15.71 24.04
N ALA A 503 -2.25 -14.66 24.87
CA ALA A 503 -2.55 -13.30 24.46
C ALA A 503 -1.46 -12.70 23.54
N THR A 504 -0.22 -13.22 23.57
CA THR A 504 0.93 -12.66 22.81
C THR A 504 0.63 -12.54 21.32
N SER A 505 0.01 -13.53 20.71
CA SER A 505 -0.35 -13.50 19.28
C SER A 505 -1.41 -12.45 18.97
N ALA A 506 -2.41 -12.28 19.84
CA ALA A 506 -3.44 -11.25 19.67
C ALA A 506 -2.88 -9.84 19.88
N LEU A 507 -1.99 -9.66 20.87
CA LEU A 507 -1.31 -8.39 21.14
C LEU A 507 -0.37 -8.00 20.00
N ASN A 508 0.38 -8.94 19.41
CA ASN A 508 1.23 -8.64 18.27
C ASN A 508 0.39 -8.24 17.05
N ARG A 509 -0.70 -8.94 16.77
CA ARG A 509 -1.63 -8.55 15.71
C ARG A 509 -2.27 -7.19 15.97
N LEU A 510 -2.65 -6.89 17.22
CA LEU A 510 -3.14 -5.57 17.60
C LEU A 510 -2.06 -4.50 17.38
N PHE A 511 -0.82 -4.77 17.76
CA PHE A 511 0.30 -3.88 17.53
C PHE A 511 0.49 -3.61 16.04
N GLU A 512 0.66 -4.65 15.23
CA GLU A 512 0.71 -4.56 13.79
C GLU A 512 -0.52 -3.79 13.28
N ASP A 513 -1.71 -4.05 13.81
CA ASP A 513 -2.98 -3.42 13.53
C ASP A 513 -2.95 -1.91 13.78
N LEU A 514 -2.51 -1.42 14.88
CA LEU A 514 -2.51 0.00 15.21
C LEU A 514 -1.38 0.79 14.55
N VAL A 515 -0.32 0.08 14.20
CA VAL A 515 0.83 0.62 13.50
C VAL A 515 0.48 1.02 12.05
N ILE A 516 -0.51 0.40 11.41
CA ILE A 516 -1.01 0.78 10.07
C ILE A 516 -1.83 2.07 10.06
N ALA A 517 -2.67 2.23 11.06
CA ALA A 517 -3.60 3.35 11.14
C ALA A 517 -3.03 4.51 11.96
N SER A 518 -1.85 4.90 11.69
CA SER A 518 -0.97 5.65 12.56
C SER A 518 -1.23 7.15 12.65
N SER A 519 -2.02 7.70 11.74
CA SER A 519 -2.55 9.06 11.89
C SER A 519 -3.79 9.11 12.77
N LEU A 520 -4.35 7.95 13.14
CA LEU A 520 -5.57 7.88 13.92
C LEU A 520 -5.30 7.82 15.42
N LYS A 521 -6.14 8.51 16.19
CA LYS A 521 -6.28 8.29 17.63
C LYS A 521 -6.86 6.92 17.90
N VAL A 522 -6.50 6.37 19.04
CA VAL A 522 -6.93 5.04 19.47
C VAL A 522 -7.60 5.15 20.84
N GLU A 523 -8.82 4.65 20.95
CA GLU A 523 -9.48 4.43 22.22
C GLU A 523 -9.51 2.93 22.53
N VAL A 524 -8.97 2.55 23.68
CA VAL A 524 -9.01 1.17 24.19
C VAL A 524 -10.13 1.04 25.20
N HIS A 525 -11.19 0.34 24.82
CA HIS A 525 -12.39 0.16 25.65
C HIS A 525 -12.37 -1.21 26.34
N GLY A 526 -12.27 -1.23 27.66
CA GLY A 526 -12.31 -2.46 28.45
C GLY A 526 -13.72 -2.84 28.89
N HIS A 527 -14.07 -4.13 28.74
CA HIS A 527 -15.36 -4.69 29.14
C HIS A 527 -15.18 -5.95 30.01
N THR A 528 -16.15 -6.20 30.90
CA THR A 528 -16.27 -7.43 31.68
C THR A 528 -17.60 -8.09 31.40
N ASP A 529 -17.78 -9.32 31.90
CA ASP A 529 -19.12 -9.89 32.11
C ASP A 529 -19.78 -9.31 33.38
N ASN A 530 -20.97 -9.78 33.70
CA ASN A 530 -21.74 -9.33 34.85
C ASN A 530 -21.46 -10.09 36.16
N VAL A 531 -20.45 -10.95 36.19
CA VAL A 531 -20.08 -11.70 37.41
C VAL A 531 -19.25 -10.81 38.32
N GLY A 532 -19.66 -10.71 39.58
CA GLY A 532 -19.00 -9.91 40.61
C GLY A 532 -19.62 -8.54 40.85
N ASN A 533 -18.88 -7.69 41.58
CA ASN A 533 -19.34 -6.35 41.92
C ASN A 533 -19.11 -5.38 40.75
N PHE A 534 -20.05 -4.48 40.52
CA PHE A 534 -20.00 -3.50 39.43
C PHE A 534 -18.75 -2.60 39.49
N ASP A 535 -18.44 -2.05 40.68
CA ASP A 535 -17.32 -1.14 40.84
C ASP A 535 -15.97 -1.85 40.64
N GLU A 536 -15.84 -3.09 41.08
CA GLU A 536 -14.65 -3.91 40.82
C GLU A 536 -14.52 -4.27 39.33
N ASN A 537 -15.66 -4.52 38.66
CA ASN A 537 -15.67 -4.73 37.22
C ASN A 537 -15.27 -3.47 36.44
N MET A 538 -15.72 -2.28 36.88
CA MET A 538 -15.23 -1.00 36.32
C MET A 538 -13.72 -0.85 36.44
N LYS A 539 -13.19 -1.02 37.67
CA LYS A 539 -11.73 -0.95 37.92
C LYS A 539 -10.95 -2.04 37.16
N LEU A 540 -11.51 -3.25 37.03
CA LEU A 540 -10.85 -4.33 36.28
C LEU A 540 -10.78 -4.01 34.79
N SER A 541 -11.87 -3.49 34.21
CA SER A 541 -11.90 -3.08 32.81
C SER A 541 -10.94 -1.94 32.51
N GLU A 542 -10.80 -0.97 33.44
CA GLU A 542 -9.82 0.12 33.36
C GLU A 542 -8.39 -0.41 33.38
N ARG A 543 -8.05 -1.27 34.36
CA ARG A 543 -6.69 -1.85 34.46
C ARG A 543 -6.34 -2.67 33.22
N ARG A 544 -7.28 -3.39 32.60
CA ARG A 544 -7.06 -4.15 31.37
C ARG A 544 -6.82 -3.25 30.16
N ALA A 545 -7.62 -2.20 30.01
CA ALA A 545 -7.40 -1.20 28.96
C ALA A 545 -6.05 -0.50 29.13
N PHE A 546 -5.68 -0.14 30.36
CA PHE A 546 -4.38 0.46 30.68
C PHE A 546 -3.21 -0.50 30.38
N ALA A 547 -3.33 -1.78 30.70
CA ALA A 547 -2.28 -2.76 30.42
C ALA A 547 -1.99 -2.88 28.92
N ILE A 548 -3.02 -2.78 28.06
CA ILE A 548 -2.84 -2.78 26.60
C ILE A 548 -2.15 -1.50 26.14
N LYS A 549 -2.59 -0.34 26.61
CA LYS A 549 -1.95 0.94 26.32
C LYS A 549 -0.47 0.90 26.69
N ASP A 550 -0.15 0.57 27.93
CA ASP A 550 1.21 0.50 28.45
C ASP A 550 2.09 -0.49 27.67
N TRP A 551 1.54 -1.63 27.27
CA TRP A 551 2.24 -2.61 26.46
C TRP A 551 2.57 -2.08 25.06
N LEU A 552 1.64 -1.37 24.40
CA LEU A 552 1.82 -0.78 23.07
C LEU A 552 2.87 0.34 23.11
N GLU A 553 2.76 1.25 24.08
CA GLU A 553 3.69 2.36 24.25
C GLU A 553 5.12 1.89 24.57
N LYS A 554 5.26 0.86 25.42
CA LYS A 554 6.57 0.23 25.70
C LYS A 554 7.14 -0.52 24.52
N LYS A 555 6.30 -1.13 23.69
CA LYS A 555 6.74 -1.87 22.53
C LYS A 555 7.28 -0.96 21.43
N SER A 556 6.70 0.22 21.24
CA SER A 556 7.19 1.22 20.29
C SER A 556 6.67 2.62 20.63
N ALA A 557 7.44 3.38 21.38
CA ALA A 557 7.11 4.78 21.70
C ALA A 557 6.99 5.67 20.45
N THR A 558 7.73 5.36 19.39
CA THR A 558 7.66 6.09 18.11
C THR A 558 6.30 5.93 17.43
N ASN A 559 5.76 4.72 17.42
CA ASN A 559 4.44 4.46 16.84
C ASN A 559 3.30 4.84 17.78
N PHE A 560 3.54 4.85 19.09
CA PHE A 560 2.55 5.21 20.11
C PHE A 560 3.03 6.36 20.97
N PRO A 561 3.20 7.57 20.36
CA PRO A 561 3.60 8.75 21.11
C PRO A 561 2.52 9.15 22.11
N GLU A 562 2.91 9.95 23.09
CA GLU A 562 1.99 10.49 24.09
C GLU A 562 0.75 11.15 23.44
N GLY A 563 -0.42 10.90 23.98
CA GLY A 563 -1.69 11.42 23.49
C GLY A 563 -2.33 10.63 22.37
N ARG A 564 -1.65 9.62 21.76
CA ARG A 564 -2.24 8.80 20.71
C ARG A 564 -3.28 7.82 21.26
N ILE A 565 -3.03 7.20 22.43
CA ILE A 565 -3.92 6.19 23.02
C ILE A 565 -4.61 6.76 24.26
N SER A 566 -5.92 6.70 24.26
CA SER A 566 -6.78 6.91 25.43
C SER A 566 -7.48 5.61 25.84
N ILE A 567 -7.93 5.52 27.10
CA ILE A 567 -8.63 4.34 27.61
C ILE A 567 -10.02 4.72 28.09
N LYS A 568 -10.96 3.78 27.94
CA LYS A 568 -12.32 3.88 28.51
C LYS A 568 -12.70 2.57 29.19
N ALA A 569 -13.20 2.69 30.42
CA ALA A 569 -13.70 1.56 31.19
C ALA A 569 -15.23 1.47 31.08
N HIS A 570 -15.74 0.28 30.87
CA HIS A 570 -17.17 0.02 30.77
C HIS A 570 -17.65 -1.01 31.79
N GLY A 571 -16.73 -1.74 32.44
CA GLY A 571 -17.17 -2.84 33.31
C GLY A 571 -18.16 -3.75 32.60
N SER A 572 -19.27 -4.06 33.27
CA SER A 572 -20.36 -4.86 32.71
C SER A 572 -21.52 -4.03 32.11
N SER A 573 -21.39 -2.70 31.99
CA SER A 573 -22.51 -1.83 31.57
C SER A 573 -22.88 -1.96 30.09
N ASN A 574 -21.94 -2.38 29.23
CA ASN A 574 -22.14 -2.46 27.77
C ASN A 574 -21.87 -3.90 27.25
N PRO A 575 -22.77 -4.87 27.55
CA PRO A 575 -22.61 -6.24 27.07
C PRO A 575 -22.82 -6.31 25.54
N ALA A 576 -21.96 -7.05 24.84
CA ALA A 576 -22.09 -7.29 23.40
C ALA A 576 -23.19 -8.33 23.11
N VAL A 577 -23.40 -9.25 24.05
CA VAL A 577 -24.43 -10.31 24.01
C VAL A 577 -24.98 -10.53 25.44
N PRO A 578 -26.15 -11.19 25.60
CA PRO A 578 -26.66 -11.53 26.92
C PRO A 578 -25.66 -12.33 27.77
N ASN A 579 -25.71 -12.13 29.12
CA ASN A 579 -24.74 -12.73 30.07
C ASN A 579 -25.22 -14.08 30.67
N GLU A 580 -26.35 -14.62 30.21
CA GLU A 580 -26.99 -15.81 30.79
C GLU A 580 -26.15 -17.08 30.60
N THR A 581 -25.46 -17.18 29.45
CA THR A 581 -24.61 -18.35 29.13
C THR A 581 -23.14 -18.09 29.43
N ALA A 582 -22.37 -19.16 29.62
CA ALA A 582 -20.91 -19.07 29.76
C ALA A 582 -20.24 -18.49 28.50
N GLU A 583 -20.75 -18.85 27.32
CA GLU A 583 -20.28 -18.35 26.01
C GLU A 583 -20.59 -16.86 25.85
N GLY A 584 -21.80 -16.42 26.30
CA GLY A 584 -22.17 -15.01 26.29
C GLY A 584 -21.25 -14.19 27.19
N ARG A 585 -21.01 -14.65 28.42
CA ARG A 585 -20.06 -14.00 29.34
C ARG A 585 -18.65 -13.97 28.78
N ALA A 586 -18.18 -15.03 28.11
CA ALA A 586 -16.88 -15.06 27.49
C ALA A 586 -16.75 -13.99 26.37
N LYS A 587 -17.78 -13.79 25.57
CA LYS A 587 -17.83 -12.73 24.54
C LYS A 587 -17.87 -11.32 25.15
N ASN A 588 -18.44 -11.15 26.34
CA ASN A 588 -18.52 -9.88 27.04
C ASN A 588 -17.19 -9.49 27.71
N ARG A 589 -16.32 -10.46 28.05
CA ARG A 589 -14.93 -10.22 28.48
C ARG A 589 -14.06 -9.91 27.28
N ARG A 590 -14.14 -8.70 26.77
CA ARG A 590 -13.47 -8.25 25.54
C ARG A 590 -12.82 -6.88 25.71
N VAL A 591 -11.96 -6.57 24.76
CA VAL A 591 -11.47 -5.22 24.52
C VAL A 591 -11.96 -4.77 23.15
N GLU A 592 -12.54 -3.58 23.09
CA GLU A 592 -12.85 -2.92 21.82
C GLU A 592 -11.79 -1.85 21.54
N ILE A 593 -11.31 -1.82 20.31
CA ILE A 593 -10.41 -0.77 19.83
C ILE A 593 -11.20 0.09 18.85
N ILE A 594 -11.25 1.38 19.14
CA ILE A 594 -11.85 2.39 18.27
C ILE A 594 -10.73 3.27 17.74
N MET A 595 -10.70 3.47 16.43
CA MET A 595 -9.78 4.36 15.76
C MET A 595 -10.55 5.45 15.04
N GLY A 596 -10.03 6.68 15.08
CA GLY A 596 -10.68 7.80 14.41
C GLY A 596 -9.88 9.09 14.47
N ASN A 597 -10.43 10.13 13.83
CA ASN A 597 -9.90 11.49 13.78
C ASN A 597 -10.62 12.40 14.75
#